data_f6d9cbf27d91a4c41fe29a9590d8ab27
#
_entry.id   f6d9cbf27d91a4c41fe29a9590d8ab27
#
_cell.length_a   1.000
_cell.length_b   1.000
_cell.length_c   1.000
_cell.angle_alpha   90.00
_cell.angle_beta   90.00
_cell.angle_gamma   90.00
#
_symmetry.space_group_name_H-M   'P 1'
#
loop_
_entity.id
_entity.type
_entity.pdbx_description
1 polymer ?
#
loop_
_entity_poly.entity_id
_entity_poly.type
_entity_poly.pdbx_seq_one_letter_code
_entity_poly.pdbx_strand_id
1 'polypeptide(L)'
;MAALIATAGTLAGAASSALPVIGVALSAASAFSQIQAGRAQAVSLARQSTIEQVQARGEALQYRQAAVDRLKSLNAQQGALVARAGAGGLDPFSGSYKQLSEIAEREAAIDYRILQDNQIIAREGGSLRSGLLLDSAAQAKRSGIFGAGATLGQAALTYRKIGGPPKETANG
;
A
#
# COMPACT_ATOMS: atom_id res chain seq x y z
N MET A 1 6.54 -4.51 -22.04
CA MET A 1 7.81 -3.85 -21.69
C MET A 1 8.82 -4.91 -21.29
N ALA A 2 9.31 -5.59 -22.28
CA ALA A 2 10.37 -6.59 -22.13
C ALA A 2 11.38 -6.30 -23.22
N ALA A 3 12.49 -5.68 -22.87
CA ALA A 3 13.72 -5.65 -23.67
C ALA A 3 14.73 -4.72 -23.00
N LEU A 4 15.52 -5.26 -22.09
CA LEU A 4 16.82 -4.68 -21.68
C LEU A 4 17.59 -5.67 -20.78
N ILE A 5 17.67 -6.93 -21.24
CA ILE A 5 18.62 -7.91 -20.68
C ILE A 5 19.27 -8.59 -21.89
N ALA A 6 20.21 -7.93 -22.51
CA ALA A 6 21.16 -8.60 -23.42
C ALA A 6 22.22 -7.61 -23.90
N THR A 7 23.19 -7.28 -23.05
CA THR A 7 24.53 -6.87 -23.49
C THR A 7 25.53 -6.96 -22.34
N ALA A 8 25.75 -8.17 -21.85
CA ALA A 8 26.85 -8.46 -20.93
C ALA A 8 27.60 -9.74 -21.45
N GLY A 9 27.84 -9.82 -22.71
CA GLY A 9 28.60 -10.93 -23.27
C GLY A 9 29.31 -10.49 -24.52
N THR A 10 30.53 -10.01 -24.38
CA THR A 10 31.68 -10.14 -25.31
C THR A 10 32.71 -9.04 -25.03
N LEU A 11 33.48 -9.18 -23.99
CA LEU A 11 34.82 -8.57 -23.86
C LEU A 11 35.75 -9.59 -23.21
N ALA A 12 35.84 -10.77 -23.80
CA ALA A 12 36.89 -11.74 -23.49
C ALA A 12 37.96 -11.61 -24.56
N GLY A 13 38.97 -10.84 -24.27
CA GLY A 13 40.15 -10.84 -25.11
C GLY A 13 40.88 -9.54 -25.22
N ALA A 14 41.47 -9.05 -24.12
CA ALA A 14 42.71 -8.26 -24.15
C ALA A 14 43.17 -7.87 -22.72
N ALA A 15 44.37 -8.23 -22.38
CA ALA A 15 45.20 -7.67 -21.31
C ALA A 15 44.91 -8.11 -19.88
N SER A 16 45.71 -9.06 -19.41
CA SER A 16 45.77 -9.60 -18.05
C SER A 16 46.18 -8.61 -16.94
N SER A 17 46.40 -7.35 -17.23
CA SER A 17 46.75 -6.29 -16.28
C SER A 17 45.59 -5.34 -15.89
N ALA A 18 44.48 -5.37 -16.66
CA ALA A 18 43.33 -4.49 -16.43
C ALA A 18 42.18 -5.14 -15.62
N LEU A 19 42.27 -6.43 -15.35
CA LEU A 19 41.19 -7.22 -14.70
C LEU A 19 40.77 -6.72 -13.32
N PRO A 20 41.64 -6.23 -12.42
CA PRO A 20 41.21 -5.76 -11.08
C PRO A 20 40.40 -4.46 -11.14
N VAL A 21 40.70 -3.57 -12.11
CA VAL A 21 39.98 -2.29 -12.25
C VAL A 21 38.57 -2.50 -12.82
N ILE A 22 38.42 -3.43 -13.75
CA ILE A 22 37.13 -3.78 -14.34
C ILE A 22 36.21 -4.44 -13.31
N GLY A 23 36.75 -5.27 -12.41
CA GLY A 23 35.98 -5.93 -11.35
C GLY A 23 35.38 -4.92 -10.34
N VAL A 24 36.14 -3.88 -9.98
CA VAL A 24 35.68 -2.83 -9.07
C VAL A 24 34.63 -1.93 -9.73
N ALA A 25 34.81 -1.60 -11.03
CA ALA A 25 33.84 -0.79 -11.76
C ALA A 25 32.49 -1.52 -11.95
N LEU A 26 32.51 -2.83 -12.24
CA LEU A 26 31.32 -3.67 -12.34
C LEU A 26 30.59 -3.80 -11.01
N SER A 27 31.31 -3.93 -9.89
CA SER A 27 30.69 -4.03 -8.56
C SER A 27 30.09 -2.69 -8.11
N ALA A 28 30.68 -1.55 -8.45
CA ALA A 28 30.11 -0.24 -8.22
C ALA A 28 28.80 -0.03 -9.02
N ALA A 29 28.80 -0.43 -10.29
CA ALA A 29 27.60 -0.36 -11.14
C ALA A 29 26.48 -1.26 -10.61
N SER A 30 26.80 -2.48 -10.14
CA SER A 30 25.81 -3.39 -9.55
C SER A 30 25.26 -2.88 -8.21
N ALA A 31 26.07 -2.27 -7.37
CA ALA A 31 25.66 -1.64 -6.12
C ALA A 31 24.70 -0.46 -6.39
N PHE A 32 25.02 0.37 -7.38
CA PHE A 32 24.16 1.48 -7.76
C PHE A 32 22.80 1.02 -8.31
N SER A 33 22.79 -0.03 -9.13
CA SER A 33 21.55 -0.62 -9.66
C SER A 33 20.66 -1.19 -8.55
N GLN A 34 21.22 -1.79 -7.52
CA GLN A 34 20.49 -2.29 -6.34
C GLN A 34 19.85 -1.15 -5.53
N ILE A 35 20.55 -0.03 -5.34
CA ILE A 35 19.99 1.16 -4.69
C ILE A 35 18.84 1.73 -5.52
N GLN A 36 19.00 1.84 -6.84
CA GLN A 36 17.95 2.32 -7.72
C GLN A 36 16.73 1.39 -7.72
N ALA A 37 16.94 0.07 -7.78
CA ALA A 37 15.88 -0.91 -7.70
C ALA A 37 15.10 -0.81 -6.37
N GLY A 38 15.80 -0.71 -5.23
CA GLY A 38 15.19 -0.51 -3.93
C GLY A 38 14.38 0.79 -3.83
N ARG A 39 14.88 1.88 -4.43
CA ARG A 39 14.15 3.16 -4.50
C ARG A 39 12.91 3.06 -5.40
N ALA A 40 13.02 2.45 -6.57
CA ALA A 40 11.91 2.26 -7.49
C ALA A 40 10.79 1.42 -6.86
N GLN A 41 11.16 0.33 -6.18
CA GLN A 41 10.23 -0.50 -5.42
C GLN A 41 9.55 0.28 -4.29
N ALA A 42 10.29 1.07 -3.53
CA ALA A 42 9.74 1.90 -2.47
C ALA A 42 8.75 2.96 -2.99
N VAL A 43 9.04 3.57 -4.14
CA VAL A 43 8.13 4.53 -4.79
C VAL A 43 6.84 3.83 -5.27
N SER A 44 6.94 2.62 -5.83
CA SER A 44 5.75 1.86 -6.25
C SER A 44 4.85 1.49 -5.06
N LEU A 45 5.44 1.04 -3.94
CA LEU A 45 4.71 0.73 -2.72
C LEU A 45 4.08 1.98 -2.09
N ALA A 46 4.78 3.12 -2.11
CA ALA A 46 4.21 4.39 -1.63
C ALA A 46 3.02 4.86 -2.49
N ARG A 47 3.07 4.65 -3.81
CA ARG A 47 1.92 4.91 -4.69
C ARG A 47 0.75 3.98 -4.40
N GLN A 48 1.02 2.68 -4.20
CA GLN A 48 0.00 1.72 -3.82
C GLN A 48 -0.66 2.09 -2.49
N SER A 49 0.10 2.56 -1.48
CA SER A 49 -0.46 3.02 -0.21
C SER A 49 -1.43 4.20 -0.39
N THR A 50 -1.13 5.12 -1.31
CA THR A 50 -2.03 6.23 -1.63
C THR A 50 -3.31 5.74 -2.32
N ILE A 51 -3.20 4.77 -3.24
CA ILE A 51 -4.36 4.16 -3.91
C ILE A 51 -5.26 3.46 -2.89
N GLU A 52 -4.69 2.66 -1.99
CA GLU A 52 -5.44 2.00 -0.91
C GLU A 52 -6.19 3.01 -0.02
N GLN A 53 -5.56 4.14 0.34
CA GLN A 53 -6.23 5.19 1.10
C GLN A 53 -7.40 5.83 0.32
N VAL A 54 -7.22 6.07 -0.98
CA VAL A 54 -8.28 6.65 -1.81
C VAL A 54 -9.44 5.67 -1.96
N GLN A 55 -9.16 4.38 -2.17
CA GLN A 55 -10.17 3.33 -2.25
C GLN A 55 -10.95 3.21 -0.93
N ALA A 56 -10.25 3.15 0.21
CA ALA A 56 -10.88 3.10 1.53
C ALA A 56 -11.77 4.31 1.82
N ARG A 57 -11.36 5.50 1.37
CA ARG A 57 -12.21 6.70 1.46
C ARG A 57 -13.44 6.61 0.54
N GLY A 58 -13.27 6.06 -0.66
CA GLY A 58 -14.36 5.82 -1.59
C GLY A 58 -15.41 4.85 -1.00
N GLU A 59 -14.96 3.73 -0.44
CA GLU A 59 -15.82 2.76 0.25
C GLU A 59 -16.54 3.39 1.45
N ALA A 60 -15.83 4.15 2.28
CA ALA A 60 -16.43 4.85 3.41
C ALA A 60 -17.49 5.87 2.98
N LEU A 61 -17.31 6.55 1.85
CA LEU A 61 -18.31 7.44 1.28
C LEU A 61 -19.56 6.68 0.79
N GLN A 62 -19.37 5.51 0.17
CA GLN A 62 -20.49 4.65 -0.25
C GLN A 62 -21.33 4.20 0.95
N TYR A 63 -20.70 3.75 2.04
CA TYR A 63 -21.43 3.43 3.28
C TYR A 63 -22.19 4.62 3.85
N ARG A 64 -21.57 5.80 3.82
CA ARG A 64 -22.25 7.02 4.25
C ARG A 64 -23.45 7.37 3.38
N GLN A 65 -23.34 7.24 2.07
CA GLN A 65 -24.44 7.46 1.14
C GLN A 65 -25.58 6.45 1.38
N ALA A 66 -25.23 5.17 1.53
CA ALA A 66 -26.21 4.14 1.86
C ALA A 66 -26.94 4.42 3.19
N ALA A 67 -26.25 4.92 4.20
CA ALA A 67 -26.85 5.32 5.47
C ALA A 67 -27.85 6.48 5.30
N VAL A 68 -27.50 7.48 4.50
CA VAL A 68 -28.41 8.60 4.19
C VAL A 68 -29.63 8.12 3.39
N ASP A 69 -29.44 7.22 2.44
CA ASP A 69 -30.54 6.69 1.62
C ASP A 69 -31.47 5.81 2.47
N ARG A 70 -30.93 5.07 3.46
CA ARG A 70 -31.74 4.33 4.42
C ARG A 70 -32.61 5.26 5.27
N LEU A 71 -32.07 6.38 5.74
CA LEU A 71 -32.85 7.38 6.47
C LEU A 71 -33.95 8.04 5.62
N LYS A 72 -33.65 8.31 4.33
CA LYS A 72 -34.67 8.83 3.40
C LYS A 72 -35.79 7.81 3.17
N SER A 73 -35.41 6.53 3.00
CA SER A 73 -36.38 5.42 2.84
C SER A 73 -37.27 5.30 4.08
N LEU A 74 -36.72 5.39 5.29
CA LEU A 74 -37.49 5.38 6.54
C LEU A 74 -38.48 6.56 6.57
N ASN A 75 -38.02 7.75 6.25
CA ASN A 75 -38.89 8.94 6.23
C ASN A 75 -40.04 8.79 5.21
N ALA A 76 -39.76 8.22 4.03
CA ALA A 76 -40.77 7.95 3.04
C ALA A 76 -41.79 6.88 3.52
N GLN A 77 -41.32 5.84 4.20
CA GLN A 77 -42.19 4.80 4.78
C GLN A 77 -43.09 5.37 5.88
N GLN A 78 -42.54 6.17 6.78
CA GLN A 78 -43.31 6.85 7.82
C GLN A 78 -44.35 7.78 7.22
N GLY A 79 -43.98 8.58 6.21
CA GLY A 79 -44.93 9.44 5.50
C GLY A 79 -46.05 8.66 4.86
N ALA A 80 -45.78 7.50 4.25
CA ALA A 80 -46.79 6.61 3.66
C ALA A 80 -47.69 6.00 4.72
N LEU A 81 -47.17 5.61 5.89
CA LEU A 81 -47.96 5.11 7.02
C LEU A 81 -48.93 6.18 7.56
N VAL A 82 -48.45 7.40 7.75
CA VAL A 82 -49.29 8.52 8.19
C VAL A 82 -50.36 8.85 7.18
N ALA A 83 -50.04 8.87 5.87
CA ALA A 83 -50.99 9.14 4.82
C ALA A 83 -52.09 8.06 4.75
N ARG A 84 -51.73 6.77 4.88
CA ARG A 84 -52.68 5.66 4.88
C ARG A 84 -53.60 5.68 6.12
N ALA A 85 -53.04 5.95 7.30
CA ALA A 85 -53.85 6.06 8.52
C ALA A 85 -54.83 7.25 8.42
N GLY A 86 -54.38 8.41 7.94
CA GLY A 86 -55.24 9.58 7.72
C GLY A 86 -56.38 9.31 6.70
N ALA A 87 -56.07 8.63 5.59
CA ALA A 87 -57.05 8.26 4.60
C ALA A 87 -58.11 7.26 5.13
N GLY A 88 -57.71 6.42 6.09
CA GLY A 88 -58.59 5.48 6.78
C GLY A 88 -59.34 6.07 8.02
N GLY A 89 -59.16 7.35 8.31
CA GLY A 89 -59.72 7.98 9.49
C GLY A 89 -59.18 7.43 10.83
N LEU A 90 -58.00 6.80 10.77
CA LEU A 90 -57.33 6.22 11.94
C LEU A 90 -56.21 7.19 12.43
N ASP A 91 -55.99 7.17 13.74
CA ASP A 91 -54.87 7.93 14.33
C ASP A 91 -53.56 7.21 14.03
N PRO A 92 -52.64 7.84 13.22
CA PRO A 92 -51.37 7.25 12.83
C PRO A 92 -50.39 7.04 14.03
N PHE A 93 -50.67 7.64 15.17
CA PHE A 93 -49.82 7.57 16.38
C PHE A 93 -50.35 6.65 17.45
N SER A 94 -51.41 5.86 17.15
CA SER A 94 -52.03 4.95 18.11
C SER A 94 -52.12 3.52 17.57
N GLY A 95 -52.26 2.55 18.46
CA GLY A 95 -52.51 1.14 18.15
C GLY A 95 -51.40 0.49 17.30
N SER A 96 -51.80 -0.28 16.28
CA SER A 96 -50.90 -1.05 15.43
C SER A 96 -50.02 -0.18 14.54
N TYR A 97 -50.44 1.04 14.17
CA TYR A 97 -49.62 1.96 13.37
C TYR A 97 -48.41 2.45 14.15
N LYS A 98 -48.58 2.74 15.42
CA LYS A 98 -47.49 3.10 16.32
C LYS A 98 -46.47 1.97 16.44
N GLN A 99 -46.93 0.74 16.63
CA GLN A 99 -46.02 -0.42 16.70
C GLN A 99 -45.27 -0.64 15.41
N LEU A 100 -45.88 -0.49 14.24
CA LEU A 100 -45.21 -0.58 12.93
C LEU A 100 -44.15 0.50 12.75
N SER A 101 -44.45 1.73 13.17
CA SER A 101 -43.50 2.84 13.15
C SER A 101 -42.28 2.56 14.05
N GLU A 102 -42.51 2.11 15.29
CA GLU A 102 -41.44 1.76 16.23
C GLU A 102 -40.55 0.61 15.71
N ILE A 103 -41.14 -0.40 15.07
CA ILE A 103 -40.37 -1.50 14.46
C ILE A 103 -39.50 -0.96 13.32
N ALA A 104 -40.08 -0.18 12.42
CA ALA A 104 -39.35 0.41 11.29
C ALA A 104 -38.22 1.32 11.76
N GLU A 105 -38.42 2.10 12.82
CA GLU A 105 -37.38 2.94 13.42
C GLU A 105 -36.24 2.11 14.03
N ARG A 106 -36.57 1.01 14.74
CA ARG A 106 -35.54 0.13 15.32
C ARG A 106 -34.72 -0.56 14.22
N GLU A 107 -35.35 -1.09 13.20
CA GLU A 107 -34.65 -1.69 12.07
C GLU A 107 -33.74 -0.69 11.36
N ALA A 108 -34.26 0.51 11.08
CA ALA A 108 -33.46 1.56 10.46
C ALA A 108 -32.30 2.02 11.34
N ALA A 109 -32.47 2.07 12.67
CA ALA A 109 -31.42 2.41 13.60
C ALA A 109 -30.32 1.34 13.64
N ILE A 110 -30.69 0.05 13.54
CA ILE A 110 -29.72 -1.06 13.47
C ILE A 110 -28.96 -0.97 12.15
N ASP A 111 -29.64 -0.84 11.02
CA ASP A 111 -29.03 -0.72 9.70
C ASP A 111 -28.07 0.48 9.63
N TYR A 112 -28.49 1.62 10.18
CA TYR A 112 -27.66 2.82 10.24
C TYR A 112 -26.37 2.59 11.04
N ARG A 113 -26.44 1.92 12.20
CA ARG A 113 -25.27 1.56 13.00
C ARG A 113 -24.33 0.65 12.24
N ILE A 114 -24.85 -0.41 11.59
CA ILE A 114 -24.05 -1.32 10.78
C ILE A 114 -23.32 -0.58 9.66
N LEU A 115 -24.00 0.35 8.98
CA LEU A 115 -23.38 1.15 7.91
C LEU A 115 -22.33 2.11 8.48
N GLN A 116 -22.55 2.67 9.66
CA GLN A 116 -21.58 3.52 10.33
C GLN A 116 -20.33 2.73 10.78
N ASP A 117 -20.52 1.55 11.36
CA ASP A 117 -19.42 0.65 11.74
C ASP A 117 -18.62 0.22 10.50
N ASN A 118 -19.28 -0.14 9.40
CA ASN A 118 -18.62 -0.48 8.14
C ASN A 118 -17.84 0.70 7.56
N GLN A 119 -18.34 1.94 7.72
CA GLN A 119 -17.60 3.15 7.34
C GLN A 119 -16.29 3.30 8.13
N ILE A 120 -16.33 3.04 9.44
CA ILE A 120 -15.16 3.10 10.32
C ILE A 120 -14.17 2.00 9.94
N ILE A 121 -14.66 0.76 9.78
CA ILE A 121 -13.83 -0.39 9.39
C ILE A 121 -13.15 -0.15 8.03
N ALA A 122 -13.86 0.40 7.05
CA ALA A 122 -13.29 0.72 5.75
C ALA A 122 -12.15 1.75 5.87
N ARG A 123 -12.34 2.80 6.68
CA ARG A 123 -11.31 3.83 6.91
C ARG A 123 -10.09 3.29 7.65
N GLU A 124 -10.30 2.58 8.74
CA GLU A 124 -9.23 2.03 9.57
C GLU A 124 -8.49 0.91 8.82
N GLY A 125 -9.21 0.03 8.15
CA GLY A 125 -8.63 -1.01 7.31
C GLY A 125 -7.75 -0.44 6.20
N GLY A 126 -8.18 0.63 5.54
CA GLY A 126 -7.39 1.34 4.55
C GLY A 126 -6.13 1.99 5.13
N SER A 127 -6.23 2.59 6.32
CA SER A 127 -5.07 3.18 7.00
C SER A 127 -4.04 2.14 7.42
N LEU A 128 -4.47 0.99 7.92
CA LEU A 128 -3.59 -0.13 8.29
C LEU A 128 -2.88 -0.71 7.07
N ARG A 129 -3.61 -0.99 5.97
CA ARG A 129 -3.01 -1.48 4.71
C ARG A 129 -1.98 -0.50 4.16
N SER A 130 -2.33 0.78 4.15
CA SER A 130 -1.43 1.86 3.73
C SER A 130 -0.17 1.92 4.61
N GLY A 131 -0.30 1.78 5.94
CA GLY A 131 0.82 1.71 6.88
C GLY A 131 1.76 0.54 6.57
N LEU A 132 1.23 -0.66 6.37
CA LEU A 132 2.00 -1.85 6.00
C LEU A 132 2.77 -1.67 4.68
N LEU A 133 2.16 -1.00 3.70
CA LEU A 133 2.83 -0.70 2.43
C LEU A 133 3.96 0.32 2.60
N LEU A 134 3.80 1.32 3.45
CA LEU A 134 4.85 2.29 3.77
C LEU A 134 6.01 1.65 4.54
N ASP A 135 5.73 0.74 5.48
CA ASP A 135 6.76 -0.03 6.17
C ASP A 135 7.52 -0.94 5.20
N SER A 136 6.81 -1.61 4.29
CA SER A 136 7.41 -2.40 3.22
C SER A 136 8.27 -1.55 2.29
N ALA A 137 7.85 -0.31 1.99
CA ALA A 137 8.63 0.64 1.21
C ALA A 137 9.92 1.07 1.94
N ALA A 138 9.85 1.27 3.26
CA ALA A 138 11.02 1.57 4.07
C ALA A 138 12.00 0.38 4.12
N GLN A 139 11.49 -0.84 4.23
CA GLN A 139 12.31 -2.06 4.14
C GLN A 139 12.97 -2.22 2.77
N ALA A 140 12.25 -1.97 1.66
CA ALA A 140 12.80 -2.04 0.32
C ALA A 140 13.96 -1.06 0.12
N LYS A 141 13.85 0.15 0.67
CA LYS A 141 14.98 1.11 0.67
C LYS A 141 16.18 0.59 1.46
N ARG A 142 15.94 0.06 2.65
CA ARG A 142 17.02 -0.47 3.50
C ARG A 142 17.69 -1.68 2.84
N SER A 143 16.93 -2.63 2.32
CA SER A 143 17.48 -3.80 1.65
C SER A 143 18.32 -3.44 0.41
N GLY A 144 17.91 -2.43 -0.37
CA GLY A 144 18.69 -1.90 -1.48
C GLY A 144 20.04 -1.33 -1.03
N ILE A 145 20.09 -0.61 0.10
CA ILE A 145 21.33 -0.06 0.66
C ILE A 145 22.21 -1.17 1.24
N PHE A 146 21.65 -2.11 1.98
CA PHE A 146 22.40 -3.24 2.55
C PHE A 146 22.95 -4.17 1.46
N GLY A 147 22.15 -4.46 0.42
CA GLY A 147 22.59 -5.25 -0.73
C GLY A 147 23.77 -4.59 -1.45
N ALA A 148 23.69 -3.27 -1.66
CA ALA A 148 24.79 -2.50 -2.25
C ALA A 148 26.04 -2.53 -1.36
N GLY A 149 25.90 -2.40 -0.04
CA GLY A 149 27.00 -2.51 0.92
C GLY A 149 27.67 -3.89 0.90
N ALA A 150 26.88 -4.95 0.83
CA ALA A 150 27.40 -6.33 0.74
C ALA A 150 28.18 -6.57 -0.56
N THR A 151 27.69 -6.09 -1.71
CA THR A 151 28.39 -6.19 -3.00
C THR A 151 29.71 -5.42 -3.01
N LEU A 152 29.74 -4.23 -2.43
CA LEU A 152 30.98 -3.46 -2.29
C LEU A 152 31.98 -4.11 -1.32
N GLY A 153 31.47 -4.68 -0.20
CA GLY A 153 32.27 -5.44 0.74
C GLY A 153 32.93 -6.67 0.13
N GLN A 154 32.16 -7.45 -0.67
CA GLN A 154 32.71 -8.60 -1.40
C GLN A 154 33.75 -8.17 -2.45
N ALA A 155 33.51 -7.07 -3.16
CA ALA A 155 34.47 -6.53 -4.11
C ALA A 155 35.78 -6.13 -3.43
N ALA A 156 35.72 -5.47 -2.27
CA ALA A 156 36.89 -5.07 -1.49
C ALA A 156 37.68 -6.30 -0.99
N LEU A 157 36.99 -7.36 -0.53
CA LEU A 157 37.63 -8.61 -0.12
C LEU A 157 38.29 -9.33 -1.30
N THR A 158 37.65 -9.34 -2.46
CA THR A 158 38.19 -9.94 -3.69
C THR A 158 39.44 -9.16 -4.12
N TYR A 159 39.38 -7.83 -4.10
CA TYR A 159 40.52 -6.97 -4.41
C TYR A 159 41.73 -7.24 -3.47
N ARG A 160 41.46 -7.41 -2.17
CA ARG A 160 42.48 -7.75 -1.18
C ARG A 160 43.09 -9.14 -1.41
N LYS A 161 42.33 -10.10 -1.93
CA LYS A 161 42.79 -11.46 -2.24
C LYS A 161 43.65 -11.53 -3.51
N ILE A 162 43.36 -10.69 -4.51
CA ILE A 162 43.99 -10.75 -5.84
C ILE A 162 45.25 -9.89 -5.93
N GLY A 163 45.39 -8.85 -5.10
CA GLY A 163 46.54 -7.97 -5.20
C GLY A 163 46.46 -6.80 -4.22
N GLY A 164 46.53 -7.08 -2.95
CA GLY A 164 46.91 -6.02 -2.01
C GLY A 164 48.28 -5.45 -2.40
N PRO A 165 48.55 -4.14 -2.21
CA PRO A 165 49.85 -3.57 -2.55
C PRO A 165 50.95 -4.41 -1.94
N PRO A 166 52.05 -4.67 -2.69
CA PRO A 166 53.14 -5.46 -2.17
C PRO A 166 53.57 -4.82 -0.83
N LYS A 167 53.66 -5.64 0.21
CA LYS A 167 54.28 -5.16 1.44
C LYS A 167 55.65 -4.69 1.06
N GLU A 168 55.88 -3.37 1.13
CA GLU A 168 57.21 -2.81 1.17
C GLU A 168 57.94 -3.50 2.33
N THR A 169 58.77 -4.47 2.00
CA THR A 169 59.77 -5.01 2.91
C THR A 169 60.73 -3.86 3.14
N ALA A 170 60.53 -3.16 4.26
CA ALA A 170 61.55 -2.27 4.80
C ALA A 170 62.76 -3.14 5.16
N ASN A 171 63.70 -3.27 4.21
CA ASN A 171 65.04 -3.68 4.50
C ASN A 171 65.76 -2.44 5.01
N GLY A 172 65.89 -2.37 6.33
CA GLY A 172 66.86 -1.53 7.02
C GLY A 172 68.23 -2.21 7.02
#